data_0a872a26dacdfd860b37b1a91cd84cec
#
_entry.id   0a872a26dacdfd860b37b1a91cd84cec
#
_cell.length_a   1.000
_cell.length_b   1.000
_cell.length_c   1.000
_cell.angle_alpha   90.00
_cell.angle_beta   90.00
_cell.angle_gamma   90.00
#
_symmetry.space_group_name_H-M   'P 1'
#
loop_
_entity.id
_entity.type
_entity.pdbx_description
1 polymer ?
#
loop_
_entity_poly.entity_id
_entity_poly.type
_entity_poly.pdbx_seq_one_letter_code
_entity_poly.pdbx_strand_id
1 'polypeptide(L)'
;MFTLELLSGIWIADSNILNSKKFMDDNQISIILNCTQIFDFPDISSIQKIRLPFSNNKNSDTDLSLIRENKTKILKFIHENIDDHNILICCYDGKSISPFIVALYIAEYSKIDKKSIYNILLTKDSNLSLWYDLSLFYSY
;
A
#
# COMPACT_ATOMS: atom_id res chain seq x y z
N MET A 1 10.74 12.15 6.07
CA MET A 1 10.28 11.07 5.18
C MET A 1 9.86 9.87 6.01
N PHE A 2 8.65 9.35 5.78
CA PHE A 2 8.14 8.21 6.53
C PHE A 2 8.30 6.93 5.74
N THR A 3 8.90 5.90 6.34
CA THR A 3 8.98 4.54 5.80
C THR A 3 8.79 3.53 6.92
N LEU A 4 8.16 2.41 6.61
CA LEU A 4 7.94 1.33 7.58
C LEU A 4 7.78 0.00 6.83
N GLU A 5 8.51 -1.02 7.24
CA GLU A 5 8.24 -2.38 6.78
C GLU A 5 7.07 -2.93 7.59
N LEU A 6 5.88 -2.87 7.01
CA LEU A 6 4.64 -3.19 7.71
C LEU A 6 4.42 -4.70 7.84
N LEU A 7 4.71 -5.43 6.77
CA LEU A 7 4.79 -6.89 6.75
C LEU A 7 6.12 -7.27 6.14
N SER A 8 6.60 -8.49 6.39
CA SER A 8 7.85 -8.94 5.80
C SER A 8 7.77 -8.84 4.27
N GLY A 9 8.64 -8.02 3.69
CA GLY A 9 8.69 -7.80 2.24
C GLY A 9 7.71 -6.75 1.72
N ILE A 10 6.90 -6.14 2.58
CA ILE A 10 5.98 -5.06 2.17
C ILE A 10 6.27 -3.79 2.98
N TRP A 11 6.72 -2.77 2.27
CA TRP A 11 7.02 -1.45 2.83
C TRP A 11 5.91 -0.45 2.51
N ILE A 12 5.63 0.45 3.45
CA ILE A 12 4.78 1.61 3.20
C ILE A 12 5.60 2.87 3.38
N ALA A 13 5.26 3.93 2.64
CA ALA A 13 6.03 5.17 2.67
C ALA A 13 5.20 6.34 2.16
N ASP A 14 5.65 7.57 2.50
CA ASP A 14 5.13 8.78 1.87
C ASP A 14 5.74 8.96 0.48
N SER A 15 5.23 9.95 -0.27
CA SER A 15 5.62 10.16 -1.66
C SER A 15 7.08 10.60 -1.85
N ASN A 16 7.72 11.15 -0.81
CA ASN A 16 9.12 11.56 -0.89
C ASN A 16 10.06 10.37 -1.16
N ILE A 17 9.64 9.17 -0.81
CA ILE A 17 10.41 7.95 -1.04
C ILE A 17 10.73 7.73 -2.52
N LEU A 18 9.89 8.24 -3.41
CA LEU A 18 10.07 8.08 -4.85
C LEU A 18 11.33 8.79 -5.37
N ASN A 19 11.90 9.70 -4.58
CA ASN A 19 13.15 10.39 -4.89
C ASN A 19 14.38 9.72 -4.28
N SER A 20 14.22 8.62 -3.57
CA SER A 20 15.32 7.97 -2.85
C SER A 20 15.76 6.68 -3.52
N LYS A 21 16.67 6.80 -4.49
CA LYS A 21 17.30 5.62 -5.11
C LYS A 21 18.04 4.80 -4.06
N LYS A 22 18.65 5.45 -3.07
CA LYS A 22 19.35 4.76 -1.99
C LYS A 22 18.44 3.82 -1.22
N PHE A 23 17.24 4.27 -0.86
CA PHE A 23 16.25 3.41 -0.19
C PHE A 23 15.90 2.20 -1.04
N MET A 24 15.66 2.40 -2.34
CA MET A 24 15.33 1.31 -3.25
C MET A 24 16.44 0.27 -3.31
N ASP A 25 17.69 0.72 -3.42
CA ASP A 25 18.86 -0.16 -3.49
C ASP A 25 19.10 -0.87 -2.16
N ASP A 26 19.09 -0.13 -1.05
CA ASP A 26 19.38 -0.68 0.28
C ASP A 26 18.37 -1.74 0.72
N ASN A 27 17.12 -1.61 0.30
CA ASN A 27 16.05 -2.51 0.67
C ASN A 27 15.64 -3.44 -0.47
N GLN A 28 16.38 -3.42 -1.57
CA GLN A 28 16.17 -4.30 -2.73
C GLN A 28 14.72 -4.26 -3.22
N ILE A 29 14.16 -3.05 -3.30
CA ILE A 29 12.80 -2.87 -3.80
C ILE A 29 12.76 -3.21 -5.29
N SER A 30 11.88 -4.11 -5.67
CA SER A 30 11.73 -4.53 -7.06
C SER A 30 10.33 -4.25 -7.64
N ILE A 31 9.37 -3.88 -6.79
CA ILE A 31 8.02 -3.52 -7.19
C ILE A 31 7.62 -2.27 -6.43
N ILE A 32 7.10 -1.26 -7.14
CA ILE A 32 6.51 -0.06 -6.52
C ILE A 32 5.05 0.04 -6.94
N LEU A 33 4.17 0.07 -5.94
CA LEU A 33 2.77 0.44 -6.10
C LEU A 33 2.62 1.90 -5.65
N ASN A 34 2.44 2.80 -6.61
CA ASN A 34 2.35 4.24 -6.36
C ASN A 34 0.88 4.64 -6.31
N CYS A 35 0.39 4.91 -5.11
CA CYS A 35 -1.00 5.26 -4.86
C CYS A 35 -1.23 6.77 -4.88
N THR A 36 -0.58 7.48 -5.79
CA THR A 36 -0.77 8.90 -6.04
C THR A 36 -1.09 9.16 -7.51
N GLN A 37 -1.64 10.34 -7.79
CA GLN A 37 -1.95 10.77 -9.15
C GLN A 37 -0.80 11.51 -9.82
N ILE A 38 0.03 12.22 -9.04
CA ILE A 38 0.90 13.28 -9.55
C ILE A 38 2.40 13.01 -9.35
N PHE A 39 2.80 12.12 -8.46
CA PHE A 39 4.22 11.89 -8.21
C PHE A 39 4.78 10.82 -9.15
N ASP A 40 5.94 11.12 -9.75
CA ASP A 40 6.58 10.23 -10.71
C ASP A 40 7.35 9.10 -10.01
N PHE A 41 7.46 7.98 -10.72
CA PHE A 41 8.30 6.88 -10.29
C PHE A 41 9.79 7.24 -10.42
N PRO A 42 10.67 6.61 -9.63
CA PRO A 42 12.10 6.74 -9.85
C PRO A 42 12.49 6.15 -11.22
N ASP A 43 13.51 6.72 -11.84
CA ASP A 43 14.05 6.22 -13.11
C ASP A 43 14.99 5.05 -12.87
N ILE A 44 14.42 3.91 -12.51
CA ILE A 44 15.15 2.66 -12.26
C ILE A 44 14.47 1.56 -13.07
N SER A 45 15.16 1.07 -14.10
CA SER A 45 14.55 0.13 -15.06
C SER A 45 14.29 -1.26 -14.47
N SER A 46 15.00 -1.65 -13.43
CA SER A 46 14.82 -2.97 -12.77
C SER A 46 13.58 -3.04 -11.88
N ILE A 47 12.91 -1.92 -11.61
CA ILE A 47 11.73 -1.87 -10.75
C ILE A 47 10.47 -1.94 -11.60
N GLN A 48 9.58 -2.86 -11.25
CA GLN A 48 8.25 -2.93 -11.84
C GLN A 48 7.37 -1.84 -11.20
N LYS A 49 6.69 -1.05 -12.04
CA LYS A 49 5.99 0.16 -11.62
C LYS A 49 4.50 0.01 -11.90
N ILE A 50 3.69 0.16 -10.86
CA ILE A 50 2.24 0.09 -10.94
C ILE A 50 1.67 1.33 -10.29
N ARG A 51 0.72 2.00 -10.97
CA ARG A 51 0.03 3.17 -10.42
C ARG A 51 -1.41 2.85 -10.11
N LEU A 52 -1.81 3.19 -8.88
CA LEU A 52 -3.20 3.25 -8.45
C LEU A 52 -3.49 4.72 -8.11
N PRO A 53 -4.05 5.49 -9.05
CA PRO A 53 -4.04 6.95 -8.95
C PRO A 53 -5.12 7.50 -8.00
N PHE A 54 -4.95 7.26 -6.71
CA PHE A 54 -5.81 7.87 -5.69
C PHE A 54 -5.61 9.38 -5.67
N SER A 55 -6.70 10.11 -5.46
CA SER A 55 -6.62 11.52 -5.09
C SER A 55 -6.22 11.65 -3.63
N ASN A 56 -5.89 12.86 -3.18
CA ASN A 56 -5.69 13.12 -1.76
C ASN A 56 -6.98 13.64 -1.12
N ASN A 57 -8.13 13.21 -1.62
CA ASN A 57 -9.45 13.62 -1.15
C ASN A 57 -10.24 12.41 -0.67
N LYS A 58 -10.41 12.29 0.63
CA LYS A 58 -11.05 11.15 1.28
C LYS A 58 -12.52 10.97 0.88
N ASN A 59 -13.18 12.01 0.39
CA ASN A 59 -14.57 11.98 -0.01
C ASN A 59 -14.76 11.73 -1.52
N SER A 60 -13.71 11.34 -2.23
CA SER A 60 -13.77 11.10 -3.66
C SER A 60 -14.50 9.80 -3.98
N ASP A 61 -15.62 9.89 -4.70
CA ASP A 61 -16.32 8.71 -5.22
C ASP A 61 -15.48 8.00 -6.29
N THR A 62 -14.65 8.75 -7.02
CA THR A 62 -13.75 8.20 -8.01
C THR A 62 -12.72 7.26 -7.37
N ASP A 63 -12.17 7.62 -6.22
CA ASP A 63 -11.21 6.77 -5.49
C ASP A 63 -11.87 5.48 -5.01
N LEU A 64 -13.09 5.56 -4.52
CA LEU A 64 -13.81 4.37 -4.07
C LEU A 64 -14.09 3.41 -5.23
N SER A 65 -14.50 3.95 -6.38
CA SER A 65 -14.67 3.15 -7.60
C SER A 65 -13.36 2.54 -8.06
N LEU A 66 -12.26 3.29 -8.01
CA LEU A 66 -10.94 2.85 -8.37
C LEU A 66 -10.55 1.59 -7.58
N ILE A 67 -10.71 1.62 -6.26
CA ILE A 67 -10.33 0.48 -5.44
C ILE A 67 -11.28 -0.71 -5.66
N ARG A 68 -12.58 -0.48 -5.80
CA ARG A 68 -13.54 -1.55 -6.05
C ARG A 68 -13.27 -2.27 -7.36
N GLU A 69 -12.88 -1.54 -8.40
CA GLU A 69 -12.57 -2.10 -9.72
C GLU A 69 -11.24 -2.86 -9.74
N ASN A 70 -10.27 -2.46 -8.93
CA ASN A 70 -8.91 -2.98 -9.00
C ASN A 70 -8.51 -3.87 -7.81
N LYS A 71 -9.32 -3.94 -6.76
CA LYS A 71 -8.97 -4.62 -5.51
C LYS A 71 -8.50 -6.06 -5.74
N THR A 72 -9.30 -6.87 -6.38
CA THR A 72 -8.99 -8.29 -6.59
C THR A 72 -7.69 -8.46 -7.36
N LYS A 73 -7.51 -7.68 -8.43
CA LYS A 73 -6.33 -7.76 -9.28
C LYS A 73 -5.05 -7.36 -8.54
N ILE A 74 -5.12 -6.26 -7.79
CA ILE A 74 -3.96 -5.73 -7.04
C ILE A 74 -3.57 -6.68 -5.90
N LEU A 75 -4.54 -7.16 -5.14
CA LEU A 75 -4.25 -8.05 -4.03
C LEU A 75 -3.70 -9.39 -4.50
N LYS A 76 -4.21 -9.91 -5.59
CA LYS A 76 -3.68 -11.12 -6.21
C LYS A 76 -2.24 -10.90 -6.68
N PHE A 77 -1.95 -9.76 -7.30
CA PHE A 77 -0.61 -9.41 -7.73
C PHE A 77 0.37 -9.39 -6.56
N ILE A 78 -0.01 -8.75 -5.45
CA ILE A 78 0.82 -8.73 -4.24
C ILE A 78 1.07 -10.15 -3.75
N HIS A 79 0.02 -10.96 -3.67
CA HIS A 79 0.12 -12.33 -3.17
C HIS A 79 1.04 -13.20 -4.02
N GLU A 80 1.00 -13.04 -5.33
CA GLU A 80 1.81 -13.82 -6.26
C GLU A 80 3.29 -13.41 -6.25
N ASN A 81 3.61 -12.22 -5.74
CA ASN A 81 4.97 -11.66 -5.80
C ASN A 81 5.66 -11.50 -4.45
N ILE A 82 4.92 -11.59 -3.34
CA ILE A 82 5.45 -11.25 -2.02
C ILE A 82 6.62 -12.14 -1.58
N ASP A 83 6.68 -13.40 -2.02
CA ASP A 83 7.72 -14.32 -1.62
C ASP A 83 9.05 -14.08 -2.38
N ASP A 84 8.98 -13.45 -3.56
CA ASP A 84 10.14 -13.29 -4.43
C ASP A 84 10.59 -11.85 -4.60
N HIS A 85 9.79 -10.88 -4.10
CA HIS A 85 10.03 -9.47 -4.32
C HIS A 85 9.81 -8.67 -3.05
N ASN A 86 10.57 -7.58 -2.89
CA ASN A 86 10.28 -6.55 -1.90
C ASN A 86 9.41 -5.48 -2.55
N ILE A 87 8.25 -5.24 -1.97
CA ILE A 87 7.21 -4.39 -2.53
C ILE A 87 7.12 -3.11 -1.72
N LEU A 88 7.16 -1.96 -2.39
CA LEU A 88 6.94 -0.67 -1.78
C LEU A 88 5.57 -0.14 -2.20
N ILE A 89 4.73 0.17 -1.22
CA ILE A 89 3.44 0.82 -1.45
C ILE A 89 3.55 2.23 -0.89
N CYS A 90 3.51 3.23 -1.75
CA CYS A 90 3.60 4.62 -1.32
C CYS A 90 2.32 5.38 -1.61
N CYS A 91 2.05 6.39 -0.80
CA CYS A 91 0.95 7.33 -0.99
C CYS A 91 1.40 8.72 -0.54
N TYR A 92 0.47 9.66 -0.37
CA TYR A 92 0.84 11.05 -0.07
C TYR A 92 1.56 11.18 1.28
N ASP A 93 1.02 10.60 2.35
CA ASP A 93 1.61 10.65 3.69
C ASP A 93 2.17 9.30 4.17
N GLY A 94 1.87 8.21 3.46
CA GLY A 94 2.29 6.87 3.84
C GLY A 94 1.50 6.26 4.99
N LYS A 95 0.52 6.98 5.55
CA LYS A 95 -0.12 6.62 6.82
C LYS A 95 -1.62 6.34 6.71
N SER A 96 -2.19 6.42 5.51
CA SER A 96 -3.63 6.25 5.32
C SER A 96 -3.98 5.35 4.13
N ILE A 97 -3.57 5.69 2.92
CA ILE A 97 -3.86 4.87 1.74
C ILE A 97 -2.99 3.61 1.72
N SER A 98 -1.67 3.75 1.92
CA SER A 98 -0.76 2.61 1.89
C SER A 98 -1.11 1.56 2.95
N PRO A 99 -1.34 1.92 4.23
CA PRO A 99 -1.79 0.94 5.22
C PRO A 99 -3.13 0.30 4.87
N PHE A 100 -4.03 1.06 4.24
CA PHE A 100 -5.32 0.54 3.80
C PHE A 100 -5.16 -0.59 2.77
N ILE A 101 -4.27 -0.42 1.79
CA ILE A 101 -3.98 -1.47 0.80
C ILE A 101 -3.45 -2.73 1.49
N VAL A 102 -2.52 -2.58 2.46
CA VAL A 102 -2.00 -3.71 3.21
C VAL A 102 -3.10 -4.38 4.04
N ALA A 103 -3.98 -3.60 4.66
CA ALA A 103 -5.11 -4.13 5.42
C ALA A 103 -6.05 -4.96 4.53
N LEU A 104 -6.34 -4.49 3.33
CA LEU A 104 -7.12 -5.26 2.34
C LEU A 104 -6.43 -6.59 2.03
N TYR A 105 -5.12 -6.56 1.83
CA TYR A 105 -4.34 -7.77 1.55
C TYR A 105 -4.46 -8.78 2.69
N ILE A 106 -4.30 -8.33 3.94
CA ILE A 106 -4.43 -9.20 5.12
C ILE A 106 -5.84 -9.78 5.19
N ALA A 107 -6.87 -8.96 5.00
CA ALA A 107 -8.26 -9.40 5.04
C ALA A 107 -8.54 -10.48 3.99
N GLU A 108 -8.02 -10.29 2.77
CA GLU A 108 -8.28 -11.20 1.66
C GLU A 108 -7.60 -12.56 1.84
N TYR A 109 -6.34 -12.58 2.28
CA TYR A 109 -5.52 -13.79 2.26
C TYR A 109 -5.28 -14.43 3.63
N SER A 110 -5.39 -13.68 4.72
CA SER A 110 -5.17 -14.20 6.07
C SER A 110 -6.46 -14.57 6.81
N LYS A 111 -7.61 -14.11 6.33
CA LYS A 111 -8.93 -14.38 6.92
C LYS A 111 -9.04 -13.95 8.39
N ILE A 112 -8.27 -12.93 8.78
CA ILE A 112 -8.32 -12.35 10.13
C ILE A 112 -9.44 -11.31 10.15
N ASP A 113 -10.11 -11.14 11.31
CA ASP A 113 -11.19 -10.17 11.43
C ASP A 113 -10.68 -8.72 11.39
N LYS A 114 -11.56 -7.79 11.07
CA LYS A 114 -11.23 -6.38 10.87
C LYS A 114 -10.59 -5.75 12.10
N LYS A 115 -11.08 -6.07 13.29
CA LYS A 115 -10.54 -5.51 14.53
C LYS A 115 -9.11 -5.96 14.77
N SER A 116 -8.82 -7.22 14.53
CA SER A 116 -7.47 -7.78 14.68
C SER A 116 -6.51 -7.18 13.67
N ILE A 117 -6.95 -6.96 12.41
CA ILE A 117 -6.15 -6.29 11.39
C ILE A 117 -5.79 -4.88 11.83
N TYR A 118 -6.77 -4.12 12.30
CA TYR A 118 -6.55 -2.76 12.79
C TYR A 118 -5.54 -2.73 13.93
N ASN A 119 -5.65 -3.67 14.88
CA ASN A 119 -4.73 -3.77 16.00
C ASN A 119 -3.30 -4.12 15.55
N ILE A 120 -3.15 -4.98 14.54
CA ILE A 120 -1.84 -5.29 13.96
C ILE A 120 -1.18 -4.02 13.42
N LEU A 121 -1.93 -3.21 12.68
CA LEU A 121 -1.39 -1.96 12.11
C LEU A 121 -0.98 -0.99 13.22
N LEU A 122 -1.84 -0.78 14.23
CA LEU A 122 -1.57 0.14 15.32
C LEU A 122 -0.38 -0.30 16.19
N THR A 123 -0.13 -1.60 16.28
CA THR A 123 1.03 -2.13 16.98
C THR A 123 2.33 -1.75 16.27
N LYS A 124 2.30 -1.68 14.94
CA LYS A 124 3.46 -1.29 14.15
C LYS A 124 3.73 0.21 14.23
N ASP A 125 2.68 1.02 14.13
CA ASP A 125 2.77 2.48 14.27
C ASP A 125 1.38 3.02 14.65
N SER A 126 1.29 3.70 15.79
CA SER A 126 0.01 4.21 16.31
C SER A 126 -0.59 5.34 15.46
N ASN A 127 0.18 5.91 14.53
CA ASN A 127 -0.28 6.98 13.65
C ASN A 127 -0.91 6.46 12.34
N LEU A 128 -0.91 5.15 12.12
CA LEU A 128 -1.53 4.58 10.94
C LEU A 128 -3.05 4.66 11.03
N SER A 129 -3.69 4.89 9.89
CA SER A 129 -5.13 4.89 9.75
C SER A 129 -5.50 4.19 8.45
N LEU A 130 -6.79 3.95 8.25
CA LEU A 130 -7.28 3.34 7.01
C LEU A 130 -8.05 4.38 6.20
N TRP A 131 -7.71 4.47 4.90
CA TRP A 131 -8.37 5.43 3.99
C TRP A 131 -9.88 5.20 3.93
N TYR A 132 -10.29 3.92 3.91
CA TYR A 132 -11.68 3.52 4.03
C TYR A 132 -11.84 2.46 5.11
N ASP A 133 -13.04 2.37 5.70
CA ASP A 133 -13.37 1.30 6.65
C ASP A 133 -13.41 -0.04 5.90
N LEU A 134 -12.80 -1.06 6.47
CA LEU A 134 -12.78 -2.40 5.88
C LEU A 134 -14.17 -3.01 5.74
N SER A 135 -15.15 -2.55 6.54
CA SER A 135 -16.54 -3.02 6.44
C SER A 135 -17.20 -2.70 5.10
N LEU A 136 -16.64 -1.76 4.32
CA LEU A 136 -17.11 -1.49 2.95
C LEU A 136 -16.78 -2.64 1.99
N PHE A 137 -15.86 -3.52 2.36
CA PHE A 137 -15.34 -4.57 1.48
C PHE A 137 -15.47 -5.98 2.08
N TYR A 138 -15.50 -6.12 3.39
CA TYR A 138 -15.52 -7.40 4.10
C TYR A 138 -16.53 -7.38 5.24
N SER A 139 -17.19 -8.50 5.46
CA SER A 139 -18.24 -8.63 6.51
C SER A 139 -17.71 -9.16 7.84
N TYR A 140 -16.48 -9.64 7.89
CA TYR A 140 -15.91 -10.23 9.11
C TYR A 140 -14.77 -9.41 9.72
#